data_6e3d932af818b4d454793cec1f602ca1
#
_entry.id   6e3d932af818b4d454793cec1f602ca1
#
_cell.length_a   1.000
_cell.length_b   1.000
_cell.length_c   1.000
_cell.angle_alpha   90.00
_cell.angle_beta   90.00
_cell.angle_gamma   90.00
#
_symmetry.space_group_name_H-M   'P 1'
#
loop_
_entity.id
_entity.type
_entity.pdbx_description
1 polymer ?
#
loop_
_entity_poly.entity_id
_entity_poly.type
_entity_poly.pdbx_seq_one_letter_code
_entity_poly.pdbx_strand_id
1 'polypeptide(L)'
;AMESLVTGSLVAGSAALPDRFLESRRLLVDSKLHDYVTPDQYQGELEVSSTLRHYTSFAGAIHVIGGGTNSYSLLCYRWFDALAADSDTNWLLTNYPNVYVYQALKQAAVFVKDANAAQGYEVLYQQAKNAVNGIDKAAANPGAMTIRSRSVA
;
A
#
# COMPACT_ATOMS: atom_id res chain seq x y z
N ALA A 1 5.52 -2.34 -2.43
CA ALA A 1 4.44 -2.21 -1.44
C ALA A 1 3.49 -3.40 -1.53
N MET A 2 2.90 -3.79 -0.41
CA MET A 2 1.89 -4.87 -0.35
C MET A 2 0.52 -4.30 0.00
N GLU A 3 -0.51 -4.85 -0.64
CA GLU A 3 -1.87 -4.61 -0.22
C GLU A 3 -2.16 -5.38 1.09
N SER A 4 -2.73 -4.72 2.06
CA SER A 4 -3.02 -5.27 3.38
C SER A 4 -4.38 -4.81 3.87
N LEU A 5 -5.13 -5.73 4.47
CA LEU A 5 -6.40 -5.45 5.10
C LEU A 5 -6.18 -5.34 6.62
N VAL A 6 -6.49 -4.19 7.18
CA VAL A 6 -6.38 -3.88 8.61
C VAL A 6 -7.78 -3.66 9.17
N THR A 7 -8.13 -4.36 10.24
CA THR A 7 -9.42 -4.21 10.90
C THR A 7 -9.22 -3.76 12.35
N GLY A 8 -10.18 -3.02 12.88
CA GLY A 8 -10.14 -2.53 14.25
C GLY A 8 -11.39 -1.76 14.62
N SER A 9 -11.31 -1.01 15.70
CA SER A 9 -12.38 -0.11 16.15
C SER A 9 -11.85 1.32 16.20
N LEU A 10 -12.66 2.26 15.77
CA LEU A 10 -12.39 3.68 15.93
C LEU A 10 -12.55 4.08 17.41
N VAL A 11 -11.80 5.06 17.84
CA VAL A 11 -11.98 5.73 19.12
C VAL A 11 -12.27 7.21 18.85
N ALA A 12 -13.46 7.64 19.17
CA ALA A 12 -13.93 9.00 18.85
C ALA A 12 -13.74 9.37 17.37
N GLY A 13 -14.04 8.44 16.46
CA GLY A 13 -13.90 8.64 15.01
C GLY A 13 -12.47 8.57 14.47
N SER A 14 -11.50 8.16 15.27
CA SER A 14 -10.10 8.08 14.86
C SER A 14 -9.49 6.71 15.16
N ALA A 15 -8.52 6.28 14.35
CA ALA A 15 -7.67 5.12 14.62
C ALA A 15 -6.25 5.36 14.11
N ALA A 16 -5.26 4.83 14.83
CA ALA A 16 -3.87 4.89 14.37
C ALA A 16 -3.70 4.18 13.03
N LEU A 17 -2.90 4.77 12.15
CA LEU A 17 -2.49 4.10 10.92
C LEU A 17 -1.60 2.89 11.25
N PRO A 18 -1.70 1.81 10.47
CA PRO A 18 -0.84 0.65 10.67
C PRO A 18 0.62 1.03 10.40
N ASP A 19 1.52 0.30 11.04
CA ASP A 19 2.96 0.45 10.77
C ASP A 19 3.26 0.33 9.29
N ARG A 20 4.19 1.18 8.81
CA ARG A 20 4.64 1.20 7.41
C ARG A 20 3.54 1.50 6.40
N PHE A 21 2.49 2.19 6.82
CA PHE A 21 1.43 2.67 5.96
C PHE A 21 1.99 3.55 4.84
N LEU A 22 1.46 3.36 3.64
CA LEU A 22 1.78 4.17 2.46
C LEU A 22 0.58 4.95 1.99
N GLU A 23 -0.49 4.24 1.69
CA GLU A 23 -1.66 4.82 1.05
C GLU A 23 -2.92 4.00 1.38
N SER A 24 -4.03 4.68 1.62
CA SER A 24 -5.34 4.06 1.75
C SER A 24 -5.95 3.77 0.38
N ARG A 25 -6.51 2.58 0.21
CA ARG A 25 -7.26 2.20 -1.00
C ARG A 25 -8.76 2.28 -0.78
N ARG A 26 -9.21 1.81 0.36
CA ARG A 26 -10.63 1.75 0.70
C ARG A 26 -10.82 1.69 2.21
N LEU A 27 -11.75 2.46 2.72
CA LEU A 27 -12.18 2.38 4.10
C LEU A 27 -13.66 1.99 4.18
N LEU A 28 -13.95 0.96 4.95
CA LEU A 28 -15.31 0.61 5.37
C LEU A 28 -15.42 0.90 6.86
N VAL A 29 -16.51 1.56 7.29
CA VAL A 29 -16.88 1.70 8.69
C VAL A 29 -18.29 1.16 8.85
N ASP A 30 -18.47 0.19 9.75
CA ASP A 30 -19.70 -0.59 9.89
C ASP A 30 -20.23 -1.12 8.54
N SER A 31 -19.33 -1.68 7.73
CA SER A 31 -19.59 -2.20 6.38
C SER A 31 -20.05 -1.16 5.36
N LYS A 32 -19.97 0.13 5.66
CA LYS A 32 -20.31 1.23 4.75
C LYS A 32 -19.05 1.86 4.19
N LEU A 33 -19.02 2.07 2.88
CA LEU A 33 -17.91 2.71 2.19
C LEU A 33 -17.82 4.19 2.60
N HIS A 34 -16.58 4.63 2.86
CA HIS A 34 -16.24 6.03 3.11
C HIS A 34 -15.28 6.50 2.03
N ASP A 35 -15.51 7.73 1.55
CA ASP A 35 -14.68 8.35 0.53
C ASP A 35 -13.56 9.17 1.15
N TYR A 36 -12.38 9.12 0.53
CA TYR A 36 -11.24 9.91 0.98
C TYR A 36 -11.42 11.38 0.58
N VAL A 37 -11.21 12.27 1.54
CA VAL A 37 -11.15 13.70 1.33
C VAL A 37 -9.82 14.26 1.84
N THR A 38 -9.41 15.41 1.32
CA THR A 38 -8.21 16.09 1.81
C THR A 38 -8.41 16.59 3.24
N PRO A 39 -7.33 16.75 4.03
CA PRO A 39 -7.46 17.29 5.39
C PRO A 39 -8.20 18.63 5.48
N ASP A 40 -7.99 19.50 4.49
CA ASP A 40 -8.67 20.80 4.46
C ASP A 40 -10.19 20.66 4.24
N GLN A 41 -10.59 19.80 3.31
CA GLN A 41 -12.00 19.47 3.09
C GLN A 41 -12.63 18.83 4.32
N TYR A 42 -11.92 17.89 4.95
CA TYR A 42 -12.38 17.24 6.18
C TYR A 42 -12.67 18.24 7.29
N GLN A 43 -11.79 19.22 7.51
CA GLN A 43 -12.01 20.27 8.52
C GLN A 43 -13.26 21.10 8.21
N GLY A 44 -13.48 21.51 6.95
CA GLY A 44 -14.67 22.24 6.55
C GLY A 44 -15.95 21.42 6.71
N GLU A 45 -15.92 20.13 6.47
CA GLU A 45 -17.08 19.24 6.56
C GLU A 45 -17.44 18.84 7.99
N LEU A 46 -16.46 18.81 8.92
CA LEU A 46 -16.73 18.58 10.35
C LEU A 46 -17.70 19.60 10.93
N GLU A 47 -17.65 20.84 10.45
CA GLU A 47 -18.51 21.93 10.92
C GLU A 47 -19.93 21.87 10.32
N VAL A 48 -20.08 21.15 9.19
CA VAL A 48 -21.33 21.17 8.41
C VAL A 48 -22.22 19.96 8.68
N SER A 49 -21.67 18.75 8.78
CA SER A 49 -22.48 17.53 8.94
C SER A 49 -21.70 16.33 9.46
N SER A 50 -22.23 15.70 10.50
CA SER A 50 -21.72 14.42 11.03
C SER A 50 -22.22 13.18 10.27
N THR A 51 -23.01 13.36 9.21
CA THR A 51 -23.60 12.23 8.45
C THR A 51 -22.85 11.89 7.17
N LEU A 52 -21.85 12.69 6.81
CA LEU A 52 -21.02 12.45 5.65
C LEU A 52 -20.15 11.21 5.85
N ARG A 53 -20.05 10.39 4.81
CA ARG A 53 -19.19 9.19 4.81
C ARG A 53 -17.84 9.52 4.23
N HIS A 54 -17.13 10.42 4.88
CA HIS A 54 -15.80 10.86 4.47
C HIS A 54 -14.77 10.54 5.53
N TYR A 55 -13.55 10.33 5.08
CA TYR A 55 -12.40 10.15 5.95
C TYR A 55 -11.17 10.82 5.36
N THR A 56 -10.22 11.07 6.21
CA THR A 56 -8.89 11.56 5.84
C THR A 56 -7.81 10.87 6.65
N SER A 57 -6.55 11.09 6.28
CA SER A 57 -5.41 10.59 7.03
C SER A 57 -4.40 11.72 7.24
N PHE A 58 -4.10 12.02 8.49
CA PHE A 58 -3.04 12.95 8.88
C PHE A 58 -2.55 12.63 10.29
N ALA A 59 -1.40 13.17 10.67
CA ALA A 59 -0.80 12.98 12.00
C ALA A 59 -0.69 11.51 12.43
N GLY A 60 -0.48 10.57 11.49
CA GLY A 60 -0.33 9.15 11.81
C GLY A 60 -1.63 8.42 12.15
N ALA A 61 -2.79 9.01 11.86
CA ALA A 61 -4.09 8.43 12.12
C ALA A 61 -5.06 8.60 10.94
N ILE A 62 -6.06 7.72 10.84
CA ILE A 62 -7.26 7.96 10.05
C ILE A 62 -8.28 8.69 10.90
N HIS A 63 -9.01 9.60 10.30
CA HIS A 63 -10.08 10.38 10.92
C HIS A 63 -11.33 10.24 10.07
N VAL A 64 -12.45 9.90 10.71
CA VAL A 64 -13.72 9.58 10.04
C VAL A 64 -14.79 10.51 10.56
N ILE A 65 -15.50 11.18 9.66
CA ILE A 65 -16.64 12.04 10.03
C ILE A 65 -17.77 11.16 10.59
N GLY A 66 -18.23 11.48 11.79
CA GLY A 66 -19.30 10.71 12.46
C GLY A 66 -18.93 9.29 12.84
N GLY A 67 -17.63 8.92 12.83
CA GLY A 67 -17.17 7.54 13.02
C GLY A 67 -17.38 6.97 14.41
N GLY A 68 -17.48 7.78 15.45
CA GLY A 68 -17.71 7.30 16.83
C GLY A 68 -16.72 6.22 17.27
N THR A 69 -17.26 5.11 17.82
CA THR A 69 -16.50 3.91 18.22
C THR A 69 -16.81 2.70 17.34
N ASN A 70 -17.12 2.93 16.08
CA ASN A 70 -17.53 1.92 15.13
C ASN A 70 -16.35 1.02 14.68
N SER A 71 -16.67 -0.19 14.21
CA SER A 71 -15.68 -1.07 13.59
C SER A 71 -15.27 -0.55 12.22
N TYR A 72 -13.98 -0.73 11.88
CA TYR A 72 -13.49 -0.35 10.56
C TYR A 72 -12.71 -1.48 9.90
N SER A 73 -12.64 -1.41 8.57
CA SER A 73 -11.82 -2.25 7.71
C SER A 73 -11.12 -1.36 6.68
N LEU A 74 -9.82 -1.22 6.82
CA LEU A 74 -8.96 -0.41 5.97
C LEU A 74 -8.17 -1.29 5.02
N LEU A 75 -8.42 -1.18 3.73
CA LEU A 75 -7.56 -1.73 2.68
C LEU A 75 -6.52 -0.68 2.32
N CYS A 76 -5.25 -0.99 2.51
CA CYS A 76 -4.15 -0.04 2.32
C CYS A 76 -2.92 -0.71 1.72
N TYR A 77 -2.04 0.11 1.16
CA TYR A 77 -0.68 -0.31 0.84
C TYR A 77 0.23 -0.07 2.03
N ARG A 78 1.13 -1.04 2.26
CA ARG A 78 2.18 -0.97 3.28
C ARG A 78 3.53 -1.31 2.65
N TRP A 79 4.59 -0.76 3.24
CA TRP A 79 5.95 -1.23 2.95
C TRP A 79 6.14 -2.66 3.45
N PHE A 80 7.06 -3.40 2.80
CA PHE A 80 7.50 -4.70 3.30
C PHE A 80 8.13 -4.57 4.68
N ASP A 81 8.01 -5.64 5.48
CA ASP A 81 8.70 -5.71 6.76
C ASP A 81 10.20 -5.69 6.55
N ALA A 82 10.93 -4.98 7.44
CA ALA A 82 12.37 -4.92 7.37
C ALA A 82 12.95 -6.29 7.73
N LEU A 83 14.04 -6.64 7.09
CA LEU A 83 14.85 -7.79 7.44
C LEU A 83 15.93 -7.28 8.41
N ALA A 84 15.75 -7.47 9.71
CA ALA A 84 16.65 -7.00 10.77
C ALA A 84 17.47 -8.16 11.36
N ALA A 85 16.92 -9.35 11.41
CA ALA A 85 17.59 -10.57 11.88
C ALA A 85 17.72 -11.62 10.76
N ASP A 86 18.65 -12.56 10.91
CA ASP A 86 18.90 -13.62 9.92
C ASP A 86 17.68 -14.53 9.70
N SER A 87 16.79 -14.63 10.70
CA SER A 87 15.55 -15.41 10.62
C SER A 87 14.38 -14.66 10.01
N ASP A 88 14.53 -13.34 9.77
CA ASP A 88 13.43 -12.54 9.26
C ASP A 88 13.12 -12.88 7.82
N THR A 89 11.84 -12.92 7.52
CA THR A 89 11.33 -13.15 6.18
C THR A 89 10.27 -12.11 5.82
N ASN A 90 10.13 -11.83 4.54
CA ASN A 90 9.00 -11.09 4.02
C ASN A 90 8.54 -11.69 2.69
N TRP A 91 7.38 -11.24 2.19
CA TRP A 91 6.81 -11.77 0.96
C TRP A 91 7.78 -11.67 -0.24
N LEU A 92 8.54 -10.59 -0.36
CA LEU A 92 9.47 -10.39 -1.47
C LEU A 92 10.65 -11.36 -1.39
N LEU A 93 11.22 -11.56 -0.19
CA LEU A 93 12.31 -12.52 0.01
C LEU A 93 11.83 -13.95 -0.25
N THR A 94 10.62 -14.30 0.20
CA THR A 94 10.07 -15.66 0.03
C THR A 94 9.79 -16.00 -1.42
N ASN A 95 9.21 -15.05 -2.18
CA ASN A 95 8.77 -15.33 -3.56
C ASN A 95 9.79 -14.92 -4.63
N TYR A 96 10.62 -13.91 -4.35
CA TYR A 96 11.56 -13.31 -5.32
C TYR A 96 12.91 -13.00 -4.68
N PRO A 97 13.62 -13.99 -4.10
CA PRO A 97 14.89 -13.78 -3.41
C PRO A 97 15.95 -13.13 -4.30
N ASN A 98 15.88 -13.37 -5.61
CA ASN A 98 16.82 -12.83 -6.59
C ASN A 98 16.90 -11.29 -6.59
N VAL A 99 15.83 -10.59 -6.20
CA VAL A 99 15.84 -9.12 -6.07
C VAL A 99 16.85 -8.69 -5.00
N TYR A 100 16.87 -9.37 -3.85
CA TYR A 100 17.83 -9.09 -2.79
C TYR A 100 19.25 -9.55 -3.16
N VAL A 101 19.37 -10.76 -3.72
CA VAL A 101 20.67 -11.34 -4.10
C VAL A 101 21.38 -10.46 -5.13
N TYR A 102 20.72 -10.07 -6.21
CA TYR A 102 21.36 -9.25 -7.25
C TYR A 102 21.67 -7.84 -6.76
N GLN A 103 20.85 -7.26 -5.90
CA GLN A 103 21.15 -5.98 -5.29
C GLN A 103 22.37 -6.06 -4.36
N ALA A 104 22.48 -7.11 -3.55
CA ALA A 104 23.63 -7.34 -2.68
C ALA A 104 24.91 -7.58 -3.49
N LEU A 105 24.87 -8.43 -4.52
CA LEU A 105 26.01 -8.68 -5.42
C LEU A 105 26.47 -7.43 -6.15
N LYS A 106 25.54 -6.59 -6.60
CA LYS A 106 25.85 -5.28 -7.18
C LYS A 106 26.60 -4.41 -6.18
N GLN A 107 26.13 -4.28 -4.93
CA GLN A 107 26.82 -3.51 -3.90
C GLN A 107 28.21 -4.07 -3.58
N ALA A 108 28.35 -5.39 -3.53
CA ALA A 108 29.65 -6.03 -3.35
C ALA A 108 30.60 -5.73 -4.50
N ALA A 109 30.14 -5.80 -5.76
CA ALA A 109 30.94 -5.46 -6.93
C ALA A 109 31.39 -3.98 -6.93
N VAL A 110 30.53 -3.06 -6.52
CA VAL A 110 30.87 -1.64 -6.33
C VAL A 110 31.94 -1.48 -5.25
N PHE A 111 31.82 -2.22 -4.14
CA PHE A 111 32.80 -2.17 -3.05
C PHE A 111 34.20 -2.64 -3.50
N VAL A 112 34.28 -3.71 -4.29
CA VAL A 112 35.56 -4.20 -4.85
C VAL A 112 36.00 -3.43 -6.12
N LYS A 113 35.28 -2.38 -6.52
CA LYS A 113 35.54 -1.55 -7.70
C LYS A 113 35.52 -2.31 -9.03
N ASP A 114 34.76 -3.38 -9.13
CA ASP A 114 34.52 -4.10 -10.39
C ASP A 114 33.29 -3.52 -11.11
N ALA A 115 33.53 -2.53 -11.97
CA ALA A 115 32.48 -1.84 -12.70
C ALA A 115 31.72 -2.77 -13.68
N ASN A 116 32.40 -3.74 -14.28
CA ASN A 116 31.77 -4.66 -15.23
C ASN A 116 30.80 -5.62 -14.52
N ALA A 117 31.22 -6.20 -13.41
CA ALA A 117 30.37 -7.04 -12.59
C ALA A 117 29.19 -6.24 -12.02
N ALA A 118 29.40 -5.01 -11.54
CA ALA A 118 28.34 -4.14 -11.02
C ALA A 118 27.29 -3.84 -12.09
N GLN A 119 27.68 -3.58 -13.32
CA GLN A 119 26.75 -3.36 -14.44
C GLN A 119 25.98 -4.62 -14.81
N GLY A 120 26.63 -5.78 -14.81
CA GLY A 120 25.99 -7.06 -15.06
C GLY A 120 24.91 -7.38 -14.00
N TYR A 121 25.23 -7.20 -12.72
CA TYR A 121 24.26 -7.40 -11.63
C TYR A 121 23.12 -6.35 -11.65
N GLU A 122 23.36 -5.12 -12.09
CA GLU A 122 22.29 -4.13 -12.29
C GLU A 122 21.26 -4.61 -13.30
N VAL A 123 21.69 -5.15 -14.44
CA VAL A 123 20.77 -5.68 -15.45
C VAL A 123 19.92 -6.82 -14.88
N LEU A 124 20.53 -7.77 -14.16
CA LEU A 124 19.82 -8.87 -13.52
C LEU A 124 18.83 -8.38 -12.44
N TYR A 125 19.24 -7.40 -11.65
CA TYR A 125 18.38 -6.74 -10.65
C TYR A 125 17.15 -6.10 -11.30
N GLN A 126 17.33 -5.34 -12.38
CA GLN A 126 16.22 -4.69 -13.09
C GLN A 126 15.26 -5.73 -13.72
N GLN A 127 15.79 -6.84 -14.25
CA GLN A 127 14.95 -7.93 -14.76
C GLN A 127 14.12 -8.56 -13.63
N ALA A 128 14.71 -8.86 -12.48
CA ALA A 128 14.01 -9.40 -11.33
C ALA A 128 12.94 -8.43 -10.80
N LYS A 129 13.26 -7.14 -10.70
CA LYS A 129 12.31 -6.08 -10.31
C LYS A 129 11.14 -5.95 -11.27
N ASN A 130 11.41 -6.00 -12.58
CA ASN A 130 10.35 -5.93 -13.60
C ASN A 130 9.43 -7.14 -13.57
N ALA A 131 9.95 -8.34 -13.26
CA ALA A 131 9.13 -9.54 -13.08
C ALA A 131 8.13 -9.36 -11.91
N VAL A 132 8.60 -8.84 -10.76
CA VAL A 132 7.73 -8.53 -9.61
C VAL A 132 6.66 -7.51 -9.98
N ASN A 133 7.04 -6.39 -10.61
CA ASN A 133 6.11 -5.34 -11.02
C ASN A 133 5.10 -5.82 -12.08
N GLY A 134 5.49 -6.76 -12.93
CA GLY A 134 4.60 -7.36 -13.94
C GLY A 134 3.46 -8.16 -13.31
N ILE A 135 3.76 -8.92 -12.25
CA ILE A 135 2.76 -9.71 -11.53
C ILE A 135 1.81 -8.82 -10.75
N ASP A 136 2.30 -7.76 -10.11
CA ASP A 136 1.48 -6.81 -9.37
C ASP A 136 0.47 -6.13 -10.31
N LYS A 137 0.89 -5.74 -11.51
CA LYS A 137 0.00 -5.20 -12.55
C LYS A 137 -1.03 -6.22 -13.05
N ALA A 138 -0.64 -7.48 -13.23
CA ALA A 138 -1.56 -8.54 -13.64
C ALA A 138 -2.59 -8.86 -12.56
N ALA A 139 -2.18 -8.85 -11.29
CA ALA A 139 -3.07 -9.04 -10.15
C ALA A 139 -4.05 -7.87 -9.95
N ALA A 140 -3.59 -6.63 -10.23
CA ALA A 140 -4.43 -5.44 -10.14
C ALA A 140 -5.48 -5.36 -11.27
N ASN A 141 -5.24 -6.04 -12.40
CA ASN A 141 -6.16 -6.08 -13.55
C ASN A 141 -6.52 -7.54 -13.92
N PRO A 142 -7.29 -8.26 -13.08
CA PRO A 142 -7.56 -9.70 -13.27
C PRO A 142 -8.58 -10.02 -14.35
N GLY A 143 -8.88 -9.13 -15.28
CA GLY A 143 -9.83 -9.39 -16.35
C GLY A 143 -9.59 -8.55 -17.59
N ALA A 144 -9.96 -9.07 -18.75
CA ALA A 144 -10.07 -8.28 -19.99
C ALA A 144 -11.02 -7.10 -19.72
N MET A 145 -10.60 -5.88 -20.07
CA MET A 145 -11.47 -4.71 -20.02
C MET A 145 -12.71 -4.96 -20.89
N THR A 146 -13.83 -5.28 -20.27
CA THR A 146 -15.11 -5.34 -20.95
C THR A 146 -15.63 -3.91 -21.08
N ILE A 147 -15.46 -3.31 -22.26
CA ILE A 147 -16.12 -2.04 -22.58
C ILE A 147 -17.62 -2.32 -22.66
N ARG A 148 -18.36 -1.98 -21.63
CA ARG A 148 -19.82 -1.96 -21.72
C ARG A 148 -20.21 -0.69 -22.48
N SER A 149 -20.58 -0.83 -23.75
CA SER A 149 -21.26 0.24 -24.47
C SER A 149 -22.60 0.51 -23.77
N ARG A 150 -22.78 1.70 -23.26
CA ARG A 150 -24.07 2.16 -22.73
C ARG A 150 -24.97 2.37 -23.95
N SER A 151 -25.87 1.44 -24.24
CA SER A 151 -26.96 1.72 -25.20
C SER A 151 -27.85 2.79 -24.59
N VAL A 152 -27.85 3.97 -25.19
CA VAL A 152 -28.85 5.02 -24.90
C VAL A 152 -30.11 4.59 -25.65
N ALA A 153 -31.13 4.21 -24.90
CA ALA A 153 -32.49 4.05 -25.41
C ALA A 153 -33.21 5.40 -25.37
#